data_e1fe615d5124a8174195d154ed1a7ffb
#
_entry.id   e1fe615d5124a8174195d154ed1a7ffb
#
_cell.length_a   1.000
_cell.length_b   1.000
_cell.length_c   1.000
_cell.angle_alpha   90.00
_cell.angle_beta   90.00
_cell.angle_gamma   90.00
#
_symmetry.space_group_name_H-M   'P 1'
#
loop_
_entity.id
_entity.type
_entity.pdbx_description
1 polymer ?
#
loop_
_entity_poly.entity_id
_entity_poly.type
_entity_poly.pdbx_seq_one_letter_code
_entity_poly.pdbx_strand_id
1 'polypeptide(L)'
;LSPEGYYWYNIPKQAGYPFLSLVEHTNFLKPEYFGGDHIIYIGDYLETDHSNFSKTDEELKAEFLPHLKKINPNFNEDWVKKVWVSKAEYAQPVPLVNHSRNIPSIQTPIDGIYFASMSQVYPWDRGTNFAIDIGRESARLMMGL
;
A
#
# COMPACT_ATOMS: atom_id res chain seq x y z
N LEU A 1 -8.81 16.62 3.02
CA LEU A 1 -9.96 16.09 3.74
C LEU A 1 -9.98 16.60 5.19
N SER A 2 -8.92 16.32 5.96
CA SER A 2 -8.84 16.73 7.36
C SER A 2 -8.53 18.22 7.50
N PRO A 3 -9.18 18.92 8.45
CA PRO A 3 -8.87 20.31 8.75
C PRO A 3 -7.44 20.51 9.30
N GLU A 4 -6.90 19.53 10.00
CA GLU A 4 -5.59 19.55 10.65
C GLU A 4 -4.44 19.34 9.67
N GLY A 5 -4.69 18.84 8.46
CA GLY A 5 -3.68 18.59 7.45
C GLY A 5 -2.72 17.45 7.77
N TYR A 6 -3.13 16.48 8.57
CA TYR A 6 -2.32 15.29 8.84
C TYR A 6 -2.16 14.45 7.58
N TYR A 7 -0.96 13.88 7.43
CA TYR A 7 -0.66 12.97 6.32
C TYR A 7 -1.23 11.57 6.54
N TRP A 8 -1.15 11.03 7.76
CA TRP A 8 -1.49 9.66 8.07
C TRP A 8 -2.35 9.54 9.32
N TYR A 9 -3.42 8.78 9.22
CA TYR A 9 -4.30 8.41 10.33
C TYR A 9 -4.25 6.90 10.54
N ASN A 10 -3.81 6.48 11.74
CA ASN A 10 -4.04 5.13 12.23
C ASN A 10 -5.39 5.10 12.93
N ILE A 11 -6.25 4.20 12.53
CA ILE A 11 -7.62 4.13 13.00
C ILE A 11 -7.78 2.87 13.85
N PRO A 12 -7.96 2.99 15.18
CA PRO A 12 -8.17 1.84 16.03
C PRO A 12 -9.54 1.19 15.74
N LYS A 13 -9.61 -0.13 15.85
CA LYS A 13 -10.85 -0.90 15.59
C LYS A 13 -12.06 -0.36 16.37
N GLN A 14 -11.84 0.11 17.60
CA GLN A 14 -12.90 0.66 18.48
C GLN A 14 -13.51 1.96 17.91
N ALA A 15 -12.87 2.63 17.00
CA ALA A 15 -13.40 3.85 16.37
C ALA A 15 -14.54 3.57 15.37
N GLY A 16 -14.81 2.30 15.05
CA GLY A 16 -15.95 1.87 14.23
C GLY A 16 -15.88 2.34 12.78
N TYR A 17 -14.67 2.34 12.20
CA TYR A 17 -14.47 2.50 10.76
C TYR A 17 -14.35 1.11 10.11
N PRO A 18 -14.74 0.97 8.84
CA PRO A 18 -14.55 -0.26 8.07
C PRO A 18 -13.14 -0.41 7.50
N PHE A 19 -12.19 0.41 7.94
CA PHE A 19 -10.79 0.42 7.49
C PHE A 19 -9.86 0.83 8.64
N LEU A 20 -8.59 0.45 8.50
CA LEU A 20 -7.55 0.59 9.52
C LEU A 20 -6.75 1.90 9.39
N SER A 21 -6.63 2.41 8.18
CA SER A 21 -5.82 3.59 7.91
C SER A 21 -6.42 4.49 6.83
N LEU A 22 -6.11 5.79 6.96
CA LEU A 22 -6.37 6.78 5.94
C LEU A 22 -5.12 7.62 5.75
N VAL A 23 -4.73 7.82 4.48
CA VAL A 23 -3.55 8.62 4.13
C VAL A 23 -3.98 9.75 3.20
N GLU A 24 -3.80 10.98 3.64
CA GLU A 24 -3.97 12.16 2.79
C GLU A 24 -2.65 12.50 2.10
N HIS A 25 -2.39 11.81 0.97
CA HIS A 25 -1.11 11.87 0.28
C HIS A 25 -0.70 13.28 -0.12
N THR A 26 -1.67 14.10 -0.48
CA THR A 26 -1.44 15.49 -0.89
C THR A 26 -1.25 16.47 0.27
N ASN A 27 -1.23 15.99 1.52
CA ASN A 27 -0.68 16.73 2.66
C ASN A 27 0.84 16.53 2.80
N PHE A 28 1.41 15.54 2.09
CA PHE A 28 2.85 15.29 2.01
C PHE A 28 3.45 15.79 0.67
N LEU A 29 2.82 15.44 -0.47
CA LEU A 29 3.19 15.94 -1.80
C LEU A 29 2.12 16.90 -2.29
N LYS A 30 2.55 17.99 -2.93
CA LYS A 30 1.63 19.05 -3.37
C LYS A 30 0.64 18.56 -4.44
N PRO A 31 -0.64 19.00 -4.39
CA PRO A 31 -1.66 18.63 -5.38
C PRO A 31 -1.26 18.94 -6.83
N GLU A 32 -0.38 19.92 -7.08
CA GLU A 32 0.07 20.27 -8.42
C GLU A 32 0.75 19.10 -9.15
N TYR A 33 1.36 18.18 -8.43
CA TYR A 33 1.92 16.95 -9.01
C TYR A 33 0.85 15.96 -9.49
N PHE A 34 -0.40 16.17 -9.11
CA PHE A 34 -1.55 15.34 -9.41
C PHE A 34 -2.64 16.10 -10.18
N GLY A 35 -2.24 17.12 -10.96
CA GLY A 35 -3.18 17.94 -11.75
C GLY A 35 -4.10 18.83 -10.90
N GLY A 36 -3.70 19.13 -9.66
CA GLY A 36 -4.51 19.88 -8.69
C GLY A 36 -5.48 19.03 -7.87
N ASP A 37 -5.49 17.71 -8.08
CA ASP A 37 -6.35 16.81 -7.33
C ASP A 37 -5.76 16.42 -5.98
N HIS A 38 -6.62 16.20 -5.00
CA HIS A 38 -6.26 15.62 -3.71
C HIS A 38 -6.34 14.11 -3.77
N ILE A 39 -5.28 13.44 -3.32
CA ILE A 39 -5.18 11.98 -3.32
C ILE A 39 -5.31 11.45 -1.89
N ILE A 40 -6.25 10.54 -1.70
CA ILE A 40 -6.50 9.88 -0.43
C ILE A 40 -6.41 8.36 -0.64
N TYR A 41 -5.65 7.69 0.21
CA TYR A 41 -5.67 6.23 0.31
C TYR A 41 -6.44 5.82 1.55
N ILE A 42 -7.29 4.82 1.41
CA ILE A 42 -7.99 4.16 2.50
C ILE A 42 -7.61 2.69 2.43
N GLY A 43 -7.10 2.15 3.52
CA GLY A 43 -6.53 0.81 3.51
C GLY A 43 -6.85 -0.02 4.74
N ASP A 44 -6.85 -1.34 4.53
CA ASP A 44 -6.94 -2.32 5.60
C ASP A 44 -6.04 -3.52 5.29
N TYR A 45 -5.69 -4.28 6.34
CA TYR A 45 -5.07 -5.59 6.28
C TYR A 45 -6.07 -6.60 6.80
N LEU A 46 -6.47 -7.51 5.94
CA LEU A 46 -7.56 -8.44 6.16
C LEU A 46 -7.08 -9.88 5.93
N GLU A 47 -7.70 -10.82 6.63
CA GLU A 47 -7.53 -12.24 6.31
C GLU A 47 -8.08 -12.53 4.92
N THR A 48 -7.50 -13.51 4.23
CA THR A 48 -7.83 -13.80 2.82
C THR A 48 -9.27 -14.28 2.60
N ASP A 49 -9.95 -14.75 3.65
CA ASP A 49 -11.36 -15.15 3.65
C ASP A 49 -12.33 -14.02 4.02
N HIS A 50 -11.82 -12.80 4.27
CA HIS A 50 -12.65 -11.68 4.64
C HIS A 50 -13.62 -11.28 3.51
N SER A 51 -14.87 -10.95 3.88
CA SER A 51 -15.94 -10.63 2.94
C SER A 51 -15.63 -9.48 1.97
N ASN A 52 -14.73 -8.55 2.33
CA ASN A 52 -14.34 -7.45 1.45
C ASN A 52 -13.65 -7.92 0.16
N PHE A 53 -13.05 -9.11 0.15
CA PHE A 53 -12.46 -9.66 -1.09
C PHE A 53 -13.51 -10.03 -2.13
N SER A 54 -14.72 -10.38 -1.72
CA SER A 54 -15.83 -10.74 -2.62
C SER A 54 -16.75 -9.56 -2.99
N LYS A 55 -16.66 -8.43 -2.27
CA LYS A 55 -17.47 -7.24 -2.57
C LYS A 55 -17.04 -6.60 -3.89
N THR A 56 -17.98 -6.00 -4.59
CA THR A 56 -17.71 -5.13 -5.75
C THR A 56 -17.06 -3.81 -5.31
N ASP A 57 -16.50 -3.07 -6.27
CA ASP A 57 -15.92 -1.75 -6.01
C ASP A 57 -16.99 -0.77 -5.51
N GLU A 58 -18.19 -0.83 -6.07
CA GLU A 58 -19.33 -0.01 -5.67
C GLU A 58 -19.80 -0.30 -4.25
N GLU A 59 -19.81 -1.58 -3.85
CA GLU A 59 -20.17 -1.97 -2.48
C GLU A 59 -19.12 -1.46 -1.47
N LEU A 60 -17.84 -1.58 -1.78
CA LEU A 60 -16.77 -1.05 -0.92
C LEU A 60 -16.81 0.47 -0.86
N LYS A 61 -17.03 1.14 -1.97
CA LYS A 61 -17.19 2.59 -2.03
C LYS A 61 -18.37 3.05 -1.16
N ALA A 62 -19.54 2.41 -1.30
CA ALA A 62 -20.73 2.73 -0.51
C ALA A 62 -20.54 2.49 0.99
N GLU A 63 -19.74 1.50 1.36
CA GLU A 63 -19.42 1.21 2.74
C GLU A 63 -18.39 2.18 3.34
N PHE A 64 -17.35 2.56 2.58
CA PHE A 64 -16.21 3.29 3.12
C PHE A 64 -16.42 4.81 3.12
N LEU A 65 -16.94 5.39 2.03
CA LEU A 65 -17.02 6.85 1.87
C LEU A 65 -17.84 7.56 2.95
N PRO A 66 -18.98 7.04 3.43
CA PRO A 66 -19.74 7.71 4.47
C PRO A 66 -18.95 7.93 5.77
N HIS A 67 -17.96 7.07 6.06
CA HIS A 67 -17.13 7.19 7.24
C HIS A 67 -16.16 8.38 7.19
N LEU A 68 -15.90 8.95 6.01
CA LEU A 68 -15.09 10.16 5.87
C LEU A 68 -15.73 11.38 6.55
N LYS A 69 -17.04 11.37 6.75
CA LYS A 69 -17.75 12.38 7.56
C LYS A 69 -17.36 12.39 9.03
N LYS A 70 -16.82 11.29 9.56
CA LYS A 70 -16.28 11.25 10.93
C LYS A 70 -14.97 12.03 11.03
N ILE A 71 -14.22 12.17 9.92
CA ILE A 71 -12.97 12.94 9.84
C ILE A 71 -13.28 14.39 9.52
N ASN A 72 -14.13 14.61 8.51
CA ASN A 72 -14.61 15.93 8.15
C ASN A 72 -16.13 15.93 8.05
N PRO A 73 -16.85 16.54 9.00
CA PRO A 73 -18.32 16.60 8.97
C PRO A 73 -18.89 17.24 7.71
N ASN A 74 -18.12 18.10 7.03
CA ASN A 74 -18.51 18.75 5.78
C ASN A 74 -18.23 17.89 4.54
N PHE A 75 -17.64 16.70 4.69
CA PHE A 75 -17.38 15.82 3.56
C PHE A 75 -18.65 15.55 2.76
N ASN A 76 -18.55 15.75 1.44
CA ASN A 76 -19.59 15.41 0.47
C ASN A 76 -19.01 14.45 -0.57
N GLU A 77 -19.77 13.42 -0.92
CA GLU A 77 -19.37 12.46 -1.94
C GLU A 77 -19.17 13.09 -3.32
N ASP A 78 -19.79 14.23 -3.61
CA ASP A 78 -19.57 15.02 -4.82
C ASP A 78 -18.12 15.54 -4.95
N TRP A 79 -17.35 15.55 -3.86
CA TRP A 79 -15.91 15.85 -3.90
C TRP A 79 -15.09 14.73 -4.51
N VAL A 80 -15.64 13.52 -4.58
CA VAL A 80 -14.94 12.33 -5.05
C VAL A 80 -15.02 12.27 -6.58
N LYS A 81 -13.93 12.61 -7.24
CA LYS A 81 -13.84 12.56 -8.71
C LYS A 81 -13.72 11.15 -9.24
N LYS A 82 -12.94 10.31 -8.56
CA LYS A 82 -12.69 8.93 -8.97
C LYS A 82 -12.26 8.07 -7.79
N VAL A 83 -12.63 6.81 -7.83
CA VAL A 83 -12.19 5.78 -6.88
C VAL A 83 -11.54 4.66 -7.67
N TRP A 84 -10.44 4.12 -7.14
CA TRP A 84 -9.82 2.88 -7.58
C TRP A 84 -9.81 1.93 -6.39
N VAL A 85 -10.20 0.71 -6.62
CA VAL A 85 -10.14 -0.34 -5.61
C VAL A 85 -9.10 -1.37 -6.03
N SER A 86 -8.20 -1.71 -5.11
CA SER A 86 -7.21 -2.76 -5.30
C SER A 86 -7.34 -3.77 -4.18
N LYS A 87 -7.38 -5.04 -4.53
CA LYS A 87 -7.42 -6.16 -3.59
C LYS A 87 -6.26 -7.09 -3.94
N ALA A 88 -5.51 -7.52 -2.93
CA ALA A 88 -4.39 -8.43 -3.10
C ALA A 88 -4.35 -9.42 -1.93
N GLU A 89 -4.48 -10.72 -2.23
CA GLU A 89 -4.35 -11.77 -1.23
C GLU A 89 -2.93 -11.86 -0.66
N TYR A 90 -1.94 -11.55 -1.50
CA TYR A 90 -0.51 -11.57 -1.15
C TYR A 90 0.08 -10.17 -1.25
N ALA A 91 -0.38 -9.27 -0.38
CA ALA A 91 -0.02 -7.85 -0.44
C ALA A 91 1.45 -7.58 -0.10
N GLN A 92 2.05 -8.40 0.76
CA GLN A 92 3.45 -8.25 1.18
C GLN A 92 4.04 -9.56 1.72
N PRO A 93 5.38 -9.74 1.63
CA PRO A 93 6.06 -10.83 2.30
C PRO A 93 5.92 -10.73 3.82
N VAL A 94 5.82 -11.88 4.48
CA VAL A 94 5.84 -12.00 5.94
C VAL A 94 7.14 -12.70 6.34
N PRO A 95 8.17 -11.96 6.79
CA PRO A 95 9.42 -12.54 7.25
C PRO A 95 9.19 -13.37 8.52
N LEU A 96 9.64 -14.61 8.51
CA LEU A 96 9.61 -15.49 9.68
C LEU A 96 10.87 -15.35 10.52
N VAL A 97 10.89 -15.99 11.69
CA VAL A 97 12.09 -16.07 12.54
C VAL A 97 13.25 -16.67 11.73
N ASN A 98 14.42 -16.06 11.81
CA ASN A 98 15.61 -16.45 11.03
C ASN A 98 15.44 -16.33 9.51
N HIS A 99 14.63 -15.42 9.03
CA HIS A 99 14.35 -15.21 7.60
C HIS A 99 15.62 -15.03 6.76
N SER A 100 16.68 -14.44 7.31
CA SER A 100 17.98 -14.30 6.65
C SER A 100 18.56 -15.60 6.08
N ARG A 101 18.15 -16.76 6.62
CA ARG A 101 18.57 -18.08 6.11
C ARG A 101 17.70 -18.60 4.96
N ASN A 102 16.56 -17.95 4.72
CA ASN A 102 15.56 -18.36 3.74
C ASN A 102 15.45 -17.37 2.59
N ILE A 103 16.27 -16.31 2.58
CA ILE A 103 16.27 -15.33 1.49
C ILE A 103 16.86 -15.99 0.25
N PRO A 104 16.10 -16.08 -0.86
CA PRO A 104 16.63 -16.63 -2.10
C PRO A 104 17.71 -15.71 -2.68
N SER A 105 18.71 -16.29 -3.36
CA SER A 105 19.71 -15.51 -4.09
C SER A 105 19.08 -14.76 -5.27
N ILE A 106 19.63 -13.59 -5.61
CA ILE A 106 19.28 -12.90 -6.85
C ILE A 106 19.66 -13.76 -8.07
N GLN A 107 20.87 -14.33 -8.06
CA GLN A 107 21.26 -15.30 -9.08
C GLN A 107 20.63 -16.64 -8.77
N THR A 108 19.82 -17.15 -9.69
CA THR A 108 19.16 -18.46 -9.55
C THR A 108 20.09 -19.61 -9.97
N PRO A 109 19.77 -20.86 -9.62
CA PRO A 109 20.50 -22.02 -10.14
C PRO A 109 20.39 -22.25 -11.66
N ILE A 110 19.56 -21.47 -12.34
CA ILE A 110 19.35 -21.58 -13.80
C ILE A 110 20.14 -20.46 -14.47
N ASP A 111 21.04 -20.82 -15.36
CA ASP A 111 21.88 -19.86 -16.07
C ASP A 111 21.04 -18.82 -16.83
N GLY A 112 21.42 -17.55 -16.66
CA GLY A 112 20.73 -16.43 -17.31
C GLY A 112 19.41 -16.00 -16.65
N ILE A 113 18.96 -16.66 -15.58
CA ILE A 113 17.76 -16.27 -14.82
C ILE A 113 18.15 -15.66 -13.49
N TYR A 114 17.61 -14.46 -13.23
CA TYR A 114 17.80 -13.70 -12.01
C TYR A 114 16.45 -13.42 -11.34
N PHE A 115 16.43 -13.42 -10.01
CA PHE A 115 15.22 -13.19 -9.22
C PHE A 115 15.44 -12.00 -8.30
N ALA A 116 14.63 -10.95 -8.48
CA ALA A 116 14.62 -9.79 -7.61
C ALA A 116 13.19 -9.55 -7.10
N SER A 117 13.01 -9.57 -5.78
CA SER A 117 11.70 -9.46 -5.14
C SER A 117 11.83 -8.79 -3.78
N MET A 118 10.76 -8.12 -3.35
CA MET A 118 10.68 -7.53 -2.01
C MET A 118 10.79 -8.57 -0.88
N SER A 119 10.58 -9.86 -1.15
CA SER A 119 10.84 -10.93 -0.19
C SER A 119 12.31 -11.10 0.20
N GLN A 120 13.24 -10.50 -0.57
CA GLN A 120 14.68 -10.49 -0.30
C GLN A 120 15.11 -9.31 0.59
N VAL A 121 14.21 -8.36 0.85
CA VAL A 121 14.48 -7.21 1.73
C VAL A 121 14.34 -7.63 3.18
N TYR A 122 15.45 -7.63 3.93
CA TYR A 122 15.53 -8.02 5.33
C TYR A 122 16.79 -7.43 5.98
N PRO A 123 16.78 -6.96 7.23
CA PRO A 123 15.66 -6.95 8.19
C PRO A 123 14.70 -5.75 8.04
N TRP A 124 14.88 -4.98 6.99
CA TRP A 124 14.11 -3.78 6.72
C TRP A 124 12.71 -4.10 6.21
N ASP A 125 11.79 -3.16 6.35
CA ASP A 125 10.49 -3.24 5.72
C ASP A 125 10.57 -2.90 4.23
N ARG A 126 9.57 -3.29 3.47
CA ARG A 126 9.45 -2.99 2.04
C ARG A 126 9.39 -1.48 1.79
N GLY A 127 9.95 -1.05 0.68
CA GLY A 127 9.89 0.35 0.26
C GLY A 127 10.43 0.52 -1.15
N THR A 128 10.04 1.60 -1.82
CA THR A 128 10.49 1.91 -3.19
C THR A 128 12.01 2.01 -3.28
N ASN A 129 12.67 2.56 -2.26
CA ASN A 129 14.13 2.64 -2.17
C ASN A 129 14.77 1.24 -2.24
N PHE A 130 14.27 0.28 -1.47
CA PHE A 130 14.77 -1.10 -1.50
C PHE A 130 14.47 -1.81 -2.82
N ALA A 131 13.31 -1.53 -3.44
CA ALA A 131 12.99 -2.06 -4.77
C ALA A 131 13.98 -1.55 -5.82
N ILE A 132 14.39 -0.28 -5.75
CA ILE A 132 15.41 0.30 -6.62
C ILE A 132 16.78 -0.36 -6.36
N ASP A 133 17.16 -0.52 -5.10
CA ASP A 133 18.47 -1.07 -4.74
C ASP A 133 18.59 -2.53 -5.20
N ILE A 134 17.59 -3.37 -4.96
CA ILE A 134 17.63 -4.77 -5.39
C ILE A 134 17.58 -4.90 -6.92
N GLY A 135 16.85 -4.01 -7.61
CA GLY A 135 16.85 -3.94 -9.06
C GLY A 135 18.20 -3.55 -9.64
N ARG A 136 18.90 -2.59 -9.02
CA ARG A 136 20.26 -2.19 -9.41
C ARG A 136 21.26 -3.30 -9.18
N GLU A 137 21.18 -4.01 -8.06
CA GLU A 137 22.05 -5.13 -7.77
C GLU A 137 21.84 -6.29 -8.75
N SER A 138 20.58 -6.59 -9.06
CA SER A 138 20.23 -7.57 -10.10
C SER A 138 20.87 -7.20 -11.46
N ALA A 139 20.77 -5.93 -11.86
CA ALA A 139 21.36 -5.47 -13.11
C ALA A 139 22.89 -5.59 -13.12
N ARG A 140 23.57 -5.27 -11.99
CA ARG A 140 25.03 -5.45 -11.88
C ARG A 140 25.44 -6.90 -12.06
N LEU A 141 24.76 -7.82 -11.36
CA LEU A 141 25.03 -9.25 -11.48
C LEU A 141 24.82 -9.76 -12.91
N MET A 142 23.77 -9.28 -13.60
CA MET A 142 23.53 -9.63 -15.02
C MET A 142 24.64 -9.13 -15.94
N MET A 143 25.26 -7.99 -15.63
CA MET A 143 26.36 -7.41 -16.41
C MET A 143 27.73 -7.94 -16.02
N GLY A 144 27.84 -8.78 -14.99
CA GLY A 144 29.10 -9.29 -14.47
C GLY A 144 29.95 -8.22 -13.76
N LEU A 145 29.30 -7.22 -13.12
CA LEU A 145 29.93 -6.08 -12.44
C LEU A 145 29.90 -6.26 -10.92
#